data_0a600cb043dcda82fe2c831f3f671dfc
#
_entry.id   0a600cb043dcda82fe2c831f3f671dfc
#
_cell.length_a   1.000
_cell.length_b   1.000
_cell.length_c   1.000
_cell.angle_alpha   90.00
_cell.angle_beta   90.00
_cell.angle_gamma   90.00
#
_symmetry.space_group_name_H-M   'P 1'
#
loop_
_entity.id
_entity.type
_entity.pdbx_description
1 polymer ?
#
loop_
_entity_poly.entity_id
_entity_poly.type
_entity_poly.pdbx_seq_one_letter_code
_entity_poly.pdbx_strand_id
1 'polypeptide(L)'
;MRIAYTAALVLCSSLAWSQTGADLADGQATFRGNCAFCHGLTGGGGRGPILNSARLAHGSTDADIKNVISAGVPGTSMPAFDFDKDELARLVAYLRTLSGSAAKAAPVAGDPVRGRKVYERSGCAGCHRIGTEGSVYGPELTRIGAGRSPEYIRESIVNPSADIPQEYGGVTVITRDGKRITGVRINEDTFTVQLRNASQNFQMFQKDEVQQVIPETKSLMPAYSSLDKDDMQNLLAYLDTLHGDLNAGAAVKKAEGIR
;
A
#
# COMPACT_ATOMS: atom_id res chain seq x y z
N MET A 1 -19.74 -53.56 -53.44
CA MET A 1 -18.88 -53.60 -52.30
C MET A 1 -18.81 -52.17 -51.71
N ARG A 2 -19.57 -51.90 -50.64
CA ARG A 2 -19.64 -50.58 -50.00
C ARG A 2 -18.84 -50.63 -48.71
N ILE A 3 -17.76 -49.86 -48.67
CA ILE A 3 -16.89 -49.76 -47.50
C ILE A 3 -17.45 -48.62 -46.64
N ALA A 4 -17.92 -48.98 -45.43
CA ALA A 4 -18.36 -48.01 -44.45
C ALA A 4 -17.17 -47.54 -43.61
N TYR A 5 -16.82 -46.26 -43.66
CA TYR A 5 -15.87 -45.64 -42.76
C TYR A 5 -16.57 -45.22 -41.46
N THR A 6 -16.27 -45.89 -40.37
CA THR A 6 -16.64 -45.46 -39.02
C THR A 6 -15.62 -44.44 -38.53
N ALA A 7 -16.05 -43.18 -38.45
CA ALA A 7 -15.29 -42.11 -37.82
C ALA A 7 -15.37 -42.28 -36.30
N ALA A 8 -14.27 -42.58 -35.65
CA ALA A 8 -14.14 -42.57 -34.20
C ALA A 8 -13.93 -41.10 -33.71
N LEU A 9 -14.97 -40.56 -33.10
CA LEU A 9 -14.85 -39.28 -32.37
C LEU A 9 -14.05 -39.52 -31.09
N VAL A 10 -12.83 -39.03 -31.07
CA VAL A 10 -12.01 -38.91 -29.84
C VAL A 10 -12.51 -37.69 -29.08
N LEU A 11 -13.32 -37.90 -28.04
CA LEU A 11 -13.63 -36.87 -27.07
C LEU A 11 -12.39 -36.61 -26.25
N CYS A 12 -11.64 -35.53 -26.55
CA CYS A 12 -10.69 -34.92 -25.65
C CYS A 12 -11.45 -34.24 -24.51
N SER A 13 -11.75 -34.96 -23.44
CA SER A 13 -12.17 -34.37 -22.17
C SER A 13 -11.01 -33.57 -21.58
N SER A 14 -11.04 -32.26 -21.77
CA SER A 14 -10.23 -31.32 -20.99
C SER A 14 -10.66 -31.45 -19.52
N LEU A 15 -9.85 -32.14 -18.72
CA LEU A 15 -9.96 -32.14 -17.27
C LEU A 15 -9.68 -30.70 -16.80
N ALA A 16 -10.75 -29.91 -16.69
CA ALA A 16 -10.68 -28.66 -15.91
C ALA A 16 -10.40 -29.07 -14.47
N TRP A 17 -9.21 -28.74 -13.99
CA TRP A 17 -8.87 -28.88 -12.57
C TRP A 17 -9.82 -27.97 -11.79
N SER A 18 -10.85 -28.58 -11.21
CA SER A 18 -11.70 -27.94 -10.21
C SER A 18 -10.86 -27.81 -8.94
N GLN A 19 -10.54 -26.59 -8.55
CA GLN A 19 -9.87 -26.33 -7.28
C GLN A 19 -10.75 -26.83 -6.14
N THR A 20 -10.19 -27.71 -5.32
CA THR A 20 -10.90 -28.27 -4.18
C THR A 20 -10.89 -27.29 -3.01
N GLY A 21 -11.85 -27.43 -2.06
CA GLY A 21 -11.83 -26.63 -0.84
C GLY A 21 -10.53 -26.80 -0.02
N ALA A 22 -9.89 -27.96 -0.14
CA ALA A 22 -8.58 -28.24 0.47
C ALA A 22 -7.46 -27.39 -0.15
N ASP A 23 -7.42 -27.26 -1.48
CA ASP A 23 -6.43 -26.43 -2.16
C ASP A 23 -6.51 -24.96 -1.74
N LEU A 24 -7.73 -24.44 -1.55
CA LEU A 24 -7.91 -23.06 -1.07
C LEU A 24 -7.51 -22.90 0.39
N ALA A 25 -7.74 -23.92 1.24
CA ALA A 25 -7.31 -23.88 2.66
C ALA A 25 -5.77 -23.90 2.76
N ASP A 26 -5.11 -24.71 1.95
CA ASP A 26 -3.64 -24.75 1.87
C ASP A 26 -3.08 -23.42 1.38
N GLY A 27 -3.64 -22.86 0.31
CA GLY A 27 -3.26 -21.54 -0.20
C GLY A 27 -3.46 -20.43 0.84
N GLN A 28 -4.54 -20.51 1.65
CA GLN A 28 -4.77 -19.59 2.77
C GLN A 28 -3.72 -19.77 3.87
N ALA A 29 -3.34 -21.00 4.20
CA ALA A 29 -2.31 -21.27 5.20
C ALA A 29 -0.95 -20.72 4.75
N THR A 30 -0.55 -20.96 3.50
CA THR A 30 0.65 -20.39 2.90
C THR A 30 0.63 -18.86 2.92
N PHE A 31 -0.50 -18.24 2.57
CA PHE A 31 -0.68 -16.79 2.64
C PHE A 31 -0.50 -16.24 4.06
N ARG A 32 -1.15 -16.85 5.04
CA ARG A 32 -1.07 -16.42 6.45
C ARG A 32 0.33 -16.53 7.01
N GLY A 33 1.06 -17.59 6.66
CA GLY A 33 2.41 -17.84 7.15
C GLY A 33 3.47 -16.92 6.54
N ASN A 34 3.31 -16.51 5.28
CA ASN A 34 4.38 -15.85 4.53
C ASN A 34 4.02 -14.42 4.09
N CYS A 35 2.76 -14.10 3.88
CA CYS A 35 2.34 -12.87 3.20
C CYS A 35 1.58 -11.90 4.12
N ALA A 36 0.77 -12.45 5.05
CA ALA A 36 -0.17 -11.67 5.85
C ALA A 36 0.49 -10.64 6.76
N PHE A 37 1.74 -10.86 7.20
CA PHE A 37 2.50 -9.90 7.99
C PHE A 37 2.65 -8.54 7.28
N CYS A 38 2.87 -8.58 5.96
CA CYS A 38 2.99 -7.36 5.16
C CYS A 38 1.68 -6.94 4.50
N HIS A 39 0.90 -7.90 4.01
CA HIS A 39 -0.30 -7.62 3.21
C HIS A 39 -1.62 -7.65 3.99
N GLY A 40 -1.56 -7.84 5.32
CA GLY A 40 -2.74 -7.96 6.18
C GLY A 40 -3.41 -9.34 6.09
N LEU A 41 -4.10 -9.76 7.16
CA LEU A 41 -4.74 -11.10 7.26
C LEU A 41 -5.78 -11.37 6.18
N THR A 42 -6.41 -10.33 5.66
CA THR A 42 -7.45 -10.37 4.62
C THR A 42 -6.95 -9.84 3.27
N GLY A 43 -5.66 -9.59 3.14
CA GLY A 43 -5.09 -8.94 1.96
C GLY A 43 -5.45 -7.46 1.82
N GLY A 44 -5.95 -6.82 2.89
CA GLY A 44 -6.37 -5.42 2.90
C GLY A 44 -5.23 -4.40 2.99
N GLY A 45 -3.98 -4.88 2.87
CA GLY A 45 -2.79 -4.04 2.98
C GLY A 45 -2.26 -3.97 4.41
N GLY A 46 -1.15 -3.30 4.55
CA GLY A 46 -0.36 -3.08 5.73
C GLY A 46 0.95 -2.45 5.29
N ARG A 47 2.08 -3.02 5.63
CA ARG A 47 3.39 -2.64 5.06
C ARG A 47 3.44 -2.85 3.54
N GLY A 48 2.87 -3.96 3.07
CA GLY A 48 2.67 -4.25 1.66
C GLY A 48 1.36 -3.67 1.11
N PRO A 49 1.20 -3.58 -0.22
CA PRO A 49 -0.03 -3.10 -0.84
C PRO A 49 -1.20 -4.08 -0.63
N ILE A 50 -2.42 -3.60 -0.90
CA ILE A 50 -3.61 -4.45 -0.89
C ILE A 50 -3.50 -5.56 -1.94
N LEU A 51 -3.98 -6.76 -1.60
CA LEU A 51 -4.09 -7.91 -2.50
C LEU A 51 -5.54 -8.32 -2.75
N ASN A 52 -6.49 -7.73 -2.03
CA ASN A 52 -7.91 -7.93 -2.21
C ASN A 52 -8.53 -6.94 -3.24
N SER A 53 -7.73 -6.38 -4.13
CA SER A 53 -8.16 -5.49 -5.23
C SER A 53 -8.26 -6.27 -6.55
N ALA A 54 -9.19 -5.85 -7.41
CA ALA A 54 -9.32 -6.39 -8.77
C ALA A 54 -8.08 -6.06 -9.65
N ARG A 55 -7.33 -5.00 -9.30
CA ARG A 55 -6.09 -4.61 -9.97
C ARG A 55 -4.94 -4.61 -8.98
N LEU A 56 -3.92 -5.40 -9.26
CA LEU A 56 -2.69 -5.45 -8.48
C LEU A 56 -1.62 -4.55 -9.13
N ALA A 57 -0.71 -4.03 -8.32
CA ALA A 57 0.28 -3.03 -8.75
C ALA A 57 1.26 -3.53 -9.83
N HIS A 58 1.57 -4.82 -9.84
CA HIS A 58 2.59 -5.43 -10.71
C HIS A 58 2.02 -6.46 -11.71
N GLY A 59 0.79 -6.27 -12.14
CA GLY A 59 0.10 -7.17 -13.05
C GLY A 59 -0.95 -8.03 -12.35
N SER A 60 -2.00 -8.39 -13.09
CA SER A 60 -3.18 -9.02 -12.51
C SER A 60 -3.51 -10.38 -13.14
N THR A 61 -2.70 -10.91 -14.05
CA THR A 61 -2.83 -12.28 -14.52
C THR A 61 -2.21 -13.27 -13.52
N ASP A 62 -2.61 -14.54 -13.57
CA ASP A 62 -2.00 -15.56 -12.71
C ASP A 62 -0.50 -15.70 -12.97
N ALA A 63 -0.07 -15.53 -14.22
CA ALA A 63 1.34 -15.54 -14.59
C ALA A 63 2.10 -14.37 -13.96
N ASP A 64 1.52 -13.16 -13.98
CA ASP A 64 2.13 -11.99 -13.35
C ASP A 64 2.26 -12.19 -11.84
N ILE A 65 1.20 -12.68 -11.18
CA ILE A 65 1.20 -12.92 -9.73
C ILE A 65 2.27 -13.95 -9.36
N LYS A 66 2.33 -15.07 -10.10
CA LYS A 66 3.37 -16.11 -9.90
C LYS A 66 4.77 -15.53 -10.05
N ASN A 67 4.99 -14.75 -11.11
CA ASN A 67 6.29 -14.13 -11.36
C ASN A 67 6.68 -13.15 -10.25
N VAL A 68 5.75 -12.29 -9.80
CA VAL A 68 5.99 -11.35 -8.68
C VAL A 68 6.32 -12.09 -7.38
N ILE A 69 5.66 -13.19 -7.08
CA ILE A 69 5.94 -13.97 -5.87
C ILE A 69 7.33 -14.64 -5.98
N SER A 70 7.63 -15.27 -7.12
CA SER A 70 8.88 -16.00 -7.29
C SER A 70 10.11 -15.11 -7.46
N ALA A 71 9.96 -13.93 -8.06
CA ALA A 71 11.07 -13.01 -8.30
C ALA A 71 11.20 -11.91 -7.23
N GLY A 72 10.16 -11.69 -6.42
CA GLY A 72 10.04 -10.51 -5.57
C GLY A 72 9.85 -9.24 -6.41
N VAL A 73 9.94 -8.08 -5.76
CA VAL A 73 9.87 -6.77 -6.42
C VAL A 73 11.16 -6.00 -6.14
N PRO A 74 12.07 -5.88 -7.12
CA PRO A 74 13.36 -5.21 -6.93
C PRO A 74 13.19 -3.78 -6.40
N GLY A 75 14.04 -3.39 -5.45
CA GLY A 75 14.01 -2.07 -4.83
C GLY A 75 12.90 -1.87 -3.79
N THR A 76 12.20 -2.94 -3.41
CA THR A 76 11.17 -2.92 -2.36
C THR A 76 11.44 -3.97 -1.28
N SER A 77 10.61 -3.99 -0.23
CA SER A 77 10.66 -5.01 0.83
C SER A 77 9.95 -6.32 0.46
N MET A 78 9.42 -6.47 -0.76
CA MET A 78 8.81 -7.72 -1.23
C MET A 78 9.91 -8.70 -1.66
N PRO A 79 10.21 -9.75 -0.86
CA PRO A 79 11.25 -10.71 -1.21
C PRO A 79 10.77 -11.71 -2.27
N ALA A 80 11.72 -12.42 -2.86
CA ALA A 80 11.44 -13.61 -3.66
C ALA A 80 11.09 -14.79 -2.75
N PHE A 81 10.16 -15.66 -3.20
CA PHE A 81 9.79 -16.90 -2.53
C PHE A 81 10.00 -18.10 -3.46
N ASP A 82 10.59 -19.14 -2.91
CA ASP A 82 10.83 -20.41 -3.63
C ASP A 82 9.76 -21.44 -3.23
N PHE A 83 8.54 -21.26 -3.75
CA PHE A 83 7.46 -22.22 -3.63
C PHE A 83 7.48 -23.22 -4.79
N ASP A 84 7.10 -24.48 -4.53
CA ASP A 84 6.85 -25.40 -5.61
C ASP A 84 5.67 -24.98 -6.49
N LYS A 85 5.53 -25.61 -7.68
CA LYS A 85 4.51 -25.20 -8.65
C LYS A 85 3.08 -25.35 -8.14
N ASP A 86 2.83 -26.39 -7.34
CA ASP A 86 1.50 -26.70 -6.83
C ASP A 86 1.15 -25.81 -5.64
N GLU A 87 2.11 -25.55 -4.75
CA GLU A 87 1.98 -24.61 -3.63
C GLU A 87 1.73 -23.19 -4.16
N LEU A 88 2.52 -22.75 -5.16
CA LEU A 88 2.33 -21.46 -5.81
C LEU A 88 0.97 -21.35 -6.53
N ALA A 89 0.51 -22.43 -7.15
CA ALA A 89 -0.81 -22.46 -7.77
C ALA A 89 -1.94 -22.31 -6.75
N ARG A 90 -1.87 -23.05 -5.62
CA ARG A 90 -2.83 -22.93 -4.51
C ARG A 90 -2.84 -21.54 -3.89
N LEU A 91 -1.65 -20.94 -3.68
CA LEU A 91 -1.53 -19.58 -3.19
C LEU A 91 -2.20 -18.56 -4.13
N VAL A 92 -1.93 -18.65 -5.43
CA VAL A 92 -2.57 -17.76 -6.44
C VAL A 92 -4.08 -17.96 -6.47
N ALA A 93 -4.56 -19.20 -6.37
CA ALA A 93 -5.98 -19.50 -6.27
C ALA A 93 -6.63 -18.82 -5.06
N TYR A 94 -6.00 -18.88 -3.90
CA TYR A 94 -6.47 -18.18 -2.72
C TYR A 94 -6.48 -16.65 -2.91
N LEU A 95 -5.40 -16.08 -3.46
CA LEU A 95 -5.35 -14.63 -3.77
C LEU A 95 -6.48 -14.19 -4.69
N ARG A 96 -6.89 -15.03 -5.65
CA ARG A 96 -8.07 -14.76 -6.51
C ARG A 96 -9.37 -14.70 -5.71
N THR A 97 -9.51 -15.47 -4.64
CA THR A 97 -10.69 -15.36 -3.77
C THR A 97 -10.74 -14.02 -3.05
N LEU A 98 -9.60 -13.49 -2.65
CA LEU A 98 -9.49 -12.15 -2.04
C LEU A 98 -9.91 -11.06 -3.04
N SER A 99 -9.40 -11.11 -4.27
CA SER A 99 -9.73 -10.15 -5.34
C SER A 99 -11.20 -10.21 -5.75
N GLY A 100 -11.79 -11.41 -5.80
CA GLY A 100 -13.22 -11.60 -6.09
C GLY A 100 -14.12 -10.99 -5.00
N SER A 101 -13.68 -10.96 -3.78
CA SER A 101 -14.40 -10.30 -2.67
C SER A 101 -14.37 -8.79 -2.80
N ALA A 102 -13.22 -8.21 -3.22
CA ALA A 102 -13.06 -6.77 -3.42
C ALA A 102 -13.86 -6.25 -4.62
N ALA A 103 -13.98 -7.03 -5.69
CA ALA A 103 -14.80 -6.66 -6.85
C ALA A 103 -16.31 -6.48 -6.50
N LYS A 104 -16.74 -7.01 -5.35
CA LYS A 104 -18.09 -6.87 -4.80
C LYS A 104 -18.16 -5.83 -3.67
N ALA A 105 -17.03 -5.24 -3.25
CA ALA A 105 -17.02 -4.22 -2.23
C ALA A 105 -17.80 -2.98 -2.73
N ALA A 106 -18.66 -2.44 -1.87
CA ALA A 106 -19.36 -1.20 -2.17
C ALA A 106 -18.33 -0.07 -2.31
N PRO A 107 -18.57 0.91 -3.19
CA PRO A 107 -17.74 2.12 -3.24
C PRO A 107 -17.63 2.76 -1.85
N VAL A 108 -16.48 3.36 -1.57
CA VAL A 108 -16.30 4.12 -0.32
C VAL A 108 -17.36 5.21 -0.23
N ALA A 109 -18.16 5.17 0.84
CA ALA A 109 -19.20 6.18 1.05
C ALA A 109 -18.55 7.55 1.24
N GLY A 110 -19.16 8.61 0.68
CA GLY A 110 -18.70 9.97 0.79
C GLY A 110 -18.60 10.69 -0.56
N ASP A 111 -18.28 11.96 -0.48
CA ASP A 111 -18.11 12.85 -1.64
C ASP A 111 -16.60 13.14 -1.84
N PRO A 112 -15.96 12.65 -2.89
CA PRO A 112 -14.53 12.86 -3.12
C PRO A 112 -14.17 14.34 -3.36
N VAL A 113 -15.09 15.15 -3.89
CA VAL A 113 -14.86 16.60 -4.07
C VAL A 113 -14.78 17.31 -2.72
N ARG A 114 -15.70 16.99 -1.80
CA ARG A 114 -15.63 17.48 -0.42
C ARG A 114 -14.39 16.91 0.30
N GLY A 115 -14.09 15.64 0.07
CA GLY A 115 -12.91 14.98 0.66
C GLY A 115 -11.59 15.65 0.27
N ARG A 116 -11.48 16.11 -0.96
CA ARG A 116 -10.35 16.94 -1.38
C ARG A 116 -10.24 18.23 -0.58
N LYS A 117 -11.36 18.92 -0.34
CA LYS A 117 -11.36 20.13 0.50
C LYS A 117 -10.95 19.83 1.94
N VAL A 118 -11.35 18.65 2.48
CA VAL A 118 -10.86 18.18 3.78
C VAL A 118 -9.35 17.99 3.76
N TYR A 119 -8.80 17.31 2.74
CA TYR A 119 -7.37 17.13 2.56
C TYR A 119 -6.59 18.44 2.56
N GLU A 120 -7.09 19.43 1.80
CA GLU A 120 -6.47 20.76 1.68
C GLU A 120 -6.51 21.54 3.00
N ARG A 121 -7.71 21.69 3.62
CA ARG A 121 -7.84 22.47 4.86
C ARG A 121 -7.20 21.83 6.09
N SER A 122 -7.04 20.49 6.08
CA SER A 122 -6.33 19.77 7.15
C SER A 122 -4.81 19.82 6.99
N GLY A 123 -4.30 20.46 5.93
CA GLY A 123 -2.86 20.65 5.73
C GLY A 123 -2.09 19.39 5.33
N CYS A 124 -2.77 18.34 4.84
CA CYS A 124 -2.16 17.06 4.49
C CYS A 124 -1.04 17.21 3.44
N ALA A 125 -1.21 18.13 2.48
CA ALA A 125 -0.23 18.46 1.45
C ALA A 125 1.10 19.01 2.01
N GLY A 126 1.11 19.53 3.24
CA GLY A 126 2.34 19.96 3.90
C GLY A 126 3.33 18.83 4.16
N CYS A 127 2.82 17.59 4.24
CA CYS A 127 3.64 16.39 4.47
C CYS A 127 3.57 15.40 3.31
N HIS A 128 2.43 15.28 2.64
CA HIS A 128 2.19 14.26 1.61
C HIS A 128 2.16 14.87 0.21
N ARG A 129 2.65 14.09 -0.78
CA ARG A 129 2.60 14.42 -2.20
C ARG A 129 1.52 13.61 -2.91
N ILE A 130 0.77 14.26 -3.78
CA ILE A 130 -0.12 13.65 -4.77
C ILE A 130 0.29 14.16 -6.15
N GLY A 131 0.73 13.26 -7.03
CA GLY A 131 1.30 13.64 -8.32
C GLY A 131 2.55 14.50 -8.14
N THR A 132 2.48 15.75 -8.60
CA THR A 132 3.57 16.73 -8.47
C THR A 132 3.33 17.75 -7.35
N GLU A 133 2.17 17.74 -6.70
CA GLU A 133 1.78 18.71 -5.68
C GLU A 133 2.00 18.16 -4.27
N GLY A 134 2.50 18.99 -3.36
CA GLY A 134 2.71 18.65 -1.95
C GLY A 134 4.17 18.37 -1.59
N SER A 135 4.36 17.70 -0.45
CA SER A 135 5.65 17.48 0.20
C SER A 135 6.03 15.99 0.17
N VAL A 136 7.33 15.72 0.26
CA VAL A 136 7.90 14.37 0.40
C VAL A 136 8.31 14.05 1.85
N TYR A 137 7.80 14.81 2.81
CA TYR A 137 8.07 14.59 4.24
C TYR A 137 7.38 13.32 4.76
N GLY A 138 6.17 13.04 4.26
CA GLY A 138 5.42 11.80 4.50
C GLY A 138 5.32 10.94 3.23
N PRO A 139 4.68 9.77 3.34
CA PRO A 139 4.43 8.88 2.20
C PRO A 139 3.71 9.57 1.05
N GLU A 140 4.07 9.20 -0.18
CA GLU A 140 3.36 9.63 -1.36
C GLU A 140 1.98 8.98 -1.44
N LEU A 141 0.95 9.77 -1.75
CA LEU A 141 -0.44 9.34 -1.79
C LEU A 141 -1.02 9.18 -3.19
N THR A 142 -0.25 9.41 -4.26
CA THR A 142 -0.73 9.33 -5.66
C THR A 142 -1.44 8.02 -5.99
N ARG A 143 -1.07 6.94 -5.31
CA ARG A 143 -1.63 5.59 -5.53
C ARG A 143 -2.22 4.98 -4.26
N ILE A 144 -2.55 5.78 -3.28
CA ILE A 144 -2.96 5.27 -1.97
C ILE A 144 -4.24 4.41 -2.05
N GLY A 145 -5.22 4.81 -2.84
CA GLY A 145 -6.46 4.07 -3.06
C GLY A 145 -6.27 2.76 -3.83
N ALA A 146 -5.22 2.65 -4.66
CA ALA A 146 -4.85 1.38 -5.29
C ALA A 146 -3.99 0.50 -4.38
N GLY A 147 -3.38 1.06 -3.35
CA GLY A 147 -2.38 0.39 -2.53
C GLY A 147 -2.84 0.01 -1.12
N ARG A 148 -3.91 0.62 -0.61
CA ARG A 148 -4.38 0.44 0.78
C ARG A 148 -5.90 0.37 0.84
N SER A 149 -6.43 -0.42 1.79
CA SER A 149 -7.87 -0.42 2.04
C SER A 149 -8.32 0.86 2.76
N PRO A 150 -9.59 1.26 2.60
CA PRO A 150 -10.15 2.42 3.30
C PRO A 150 -10.01 2.33 4.82
N GLU A 151 -10.11 1.12 5.39
CA GLU A 151 -9.95 0.86 6.82
C GLU A 151 -8.51 1.13 7.27
N TYR A 152 -7.52 0.67 6.49
CA TYR A 152 -6.11 0.94 6.77
C TYR A 152 -5.81 2.44 6.66
N ILE A 153 -6.32 3.11 5.63
CA ILE A 153 -6.15 4.56 5.46
C ILE A 153 -6.76 5.31 6.65
N ARG A 154 -7.97 4.91 7.07
CA ARG A 154 -8.64 5.49 8.23
C ARG A 154 -7.81 5.33 9.51
N GLU A 155 -7.33 4.11 9.79
CA GLU A 155 -6.50 3.84 10.97
C GLU A 155 -5.23 4.69 10.93
N SER A 156 -4.56 4.80 9.78
CA SER A 156 -3.37 5.63 9.62
C SER A 156 -3.63 7.12 9.89
N ILE A 157 -4.85 7.60 9.64
CA ILE A 157 -5.26 9.00 9.90
C ILE A 157 -5.55 9.23 11.39
N VAL A 158 -6.24 8.29 12.05
CA VAL A 158 -6.67 8.46 13.45
C VAL A 158 -5.64 7.98 14.46
N ASN A 159 -4.81 7.01 14.08
CA ASN A 159 -3.78 6.41 14.92
C ASN A 159 -2.47 6.18 14.13
N PRO A 160 -1.80 7.24 13.68
CA PRO A 160 -0.65 7.14 12.78
C PRO A 160 0.57 6.47 13.40
N SER A 161 0.57 6.24 14.70
CA SER A 161 1.63 5.52 15.39
C SER A 161 1.41 4.00 15.48
N ALA A 162 0.26 3.50 15.01
CA ALA A 162 -0.04 2.07 15.03
C ALA A 162 0.86 1.27 14.05
N ASP A 163 1.17 1.87 12.90
CA ASP A 163 2.07 1.29 11.90
C ASP A 163 2.88 2.40 11.23
N ILE A 164 4.14 2.55 11.62
CA ILE A 164 5.07 3.53 11.04
C ILE A 164 5.99 2.80 10.08
N PRO A 165 5.90 3.02 8.75
CA PRO A 165 6.85 2.45 7.81
C PRO A 165 8.29 2.88 8.16
N GLN A 166 9.22 1.95 8.07
CA GLN A 166 10.60 2.14 8.53
C GLN A 166 11.28 3.36 7.90
N GLU A 167 10.99 3.64 6.63
CA GLU A 167 11.49 4.77 5.86
C GLU A 167 10.94 6.14 6.31
N TYR A 168 9.90 6.14 7.15
CA TYR A 168 9.29 7.34 7.72
C TYR A 168 9.46 7.43 9.24
N GLY A 169 10.32 6.58 9.81
CA GLY A 169 10.68 6.66 11.22
C GLY A 169 11.28 8.02 11.57
N GLY A 170 10.81 8.63 12.65
CA GLY A 170 11.30 9.91 13.14
C GLY A 170 12.60 9.77 13.92
N VAL A 171 13.39 10.83 13.93
CA VAL A 171 14.56 10.99 14.81
C VAL A 171 14.64 12.45 15.28
N THR A 172 15.02 12.63 16.54
CA THR A 172 15.36 13.94 17.11
C THR A 172 16.85 13.97 17.45
N VAL A 173 17.55 14.97 16.94
CA VAL A 173 18.94 15.28 17.30
C VAL A 173 18.94 16.46 18.26
N ILE A 174 19.64 16.32 19.38
CA ILE A 174 19.93 17.41 20.32
C ILE A 174 21.37 17.84 20.09
N THR A 175 21.54 19.06 19.59
CA THR A 175 22.86 19.65 19.36
C THR A 175 23.53 20.05 20.67
N ARG A 176 24.85 20.31 20.67
CA ARG A 176 25.60 20.68 21.88
C ARG A 176 25.10 21.96 22.55
N ASP A 177 24.49 22.87 21.77
CA ASP A 177 23.85 24.09 22.26
C ASP A 177 22.40 23.85 22.76
N GLY A 178 21.96 22.58 22.81
CA GLY A 178 20.64 22.17 23.31
C GLY A 178 19.49 22.32 22.34
N LYS A 179 19.73 22.70 21.09
CA LYS A 179 18.69 22.81 20.06
C LYS A 179 18.19 21.43 19.68
N ARG A 180 16.87 21.27 19.65
CA ARG A 180 16.20 20.03 19.20
C ARG A 180 15.83 20.15 17.73
N ILE A 181 16.27 19.18 16.92
CA ILE A 181 16.01 19.12 15.49
C ILE A 181 15.36 17.76 15.21
N THR A 182 14.09 17.78 14.87
CA THR A 182 13.29 16.58 14.58
C THR A 182 13.03 16.46 13.09
N GLY A 183 13.08 15.24 12.56
CA GLY A 183 12.78 14.96 11.18
C GLY A 183 12.63 13.48 10.89
N VAL A 184 12.30 13.17 9.63
CA VAL A 184 12.32 11.80 9.11
C VAL A 184 13.78 11.36 9.00
N ARG A 185 14.12 10.22 9.58
CA ARG A 185 15.43 9.60 9.47
C ARG A 185 15.64 9.08 8.05
N ILE A 186 16.59 9.65 7.34
CA ILE A 186 16.93 9.25 5.96
C ILE A 186 17.98 8.15 5.96
N ASN A 187 18.99 8.31 6.80
CA ASN A 187 20.04 7.31 6.98
C ASN A 187 20.64 7.43 8.38
N GLU A 188 21.15 6.32 8.89
CA GLU A 188 21.88 6.30 10.16
C GLU A 188 22.89 5.15 10.12
N ASP A 189 24.13 5.46 10.48
CA ASP A 189 25.20 4.48 10.66
C ASP A 189 25.85 4.64 12.05
N THR A 190 26.99 4.01 12.26
CA THR A 190 27.73 4.08 13.54
C THR A 190 28.16 5.51 13.88
N PHE A 191 28.47 6.35 12.90
CA PHE A 191 29.10 7.65 13.07
C PHE A 191 28.17 8.81 12.80
N THR A 192 27.20 8.65 11.89
CA THR A 192 26.36 9.73 11.41
C THR A 192 24.87 9.42 11.53
N VAL A 193 24.08 10.48 11.60
CA VAL A 193 22.63 10.44 11.41
C VAL A 193 22.23 11.53 10.41
N GLN A 194 21.40 11.15 9.45
CA GLN A 194 20.85 12.04 8.43
C GLN A 194 19.34 12.11 8.59
N LEU A 195 18.81 13.32 8.67
CA LEU A 195 17.38 13.55 8.73
C LEU A 195 16.93 14.59 7.71
N ARG A 196 15.67 14.52 7.35
CA ARG A 196 14.96 15.55 6.60
C ARG A 196 13.91 16.17 7.50
N ASN A 197 14.02 17.47 7.74
CA ASN A 197 13.06 18.20 8.58
C ASN A 197 11.77 18.56 7.82
N ALA A 198 10.78 19.10 8.54
CA ALA A 198 9.48 19.48 7.94
C ALA A 198 9.59 20.56 6.84
N SER A 199 10.64 21.37 6.84
CA SER A 199 10.96 22.32 5.77
C SER A 199 11.68 21.66 4.59
N GLN A 200 11.79 20.33 4.58
CA GLN A 200 12.45 19.49 3.57
C GLN A 200 13.96 19.68 3.44
N ASN A 201 14.59 20.33 4.41
CA ASN A 201 16.04 20.45 4.45
C ASN A 201 16.67 19.16 4.95
N PHE A 202 17.67 18.67 4.21
CA PHE A 202 18.53 17.58 4.66
C PHE A 202 19.57 18.12 5.64
N GLN A 203 19.76 17.42 6.74
CA GLN A 203 20.76 17.72 7.74
C GLN A 203 21.47 16.43 8.12
N MET A 204 22.79 16.50 8.18
CA MET A 204 23.67 15.41 8.63
C MET A 204 24.39 15.85 9.89
N PHE A 205 24.47 14.96 10.85
CA PHE A 205 25.15 15.19 12.12
C PHE A 205 26.15 14.07 12.38
N GLN A 206 27.35 14.42 12.81
CA GLN A 206 28.27 13.49 13.42
C GLN A 206 27.78 13.19 14.84
N LYS A 207 27.69 11.89 15.21
CA LYS A 207 27.13 11.48 16.50
C LYS A 207 27.97 11.92 17.67
N ASP A 208 29.30 12.04 17.49
CA ASP A 208 30.22 12.55 18.47
C ASP A 208 30.19 14.10 18.61
N GLU A 209 29.58 14.82 17.68
CA GLU A 209 29.44 16.28 17.70
C GLU A 209 28.11 16.76 18.26
N VAL A 210 27.17 15.86 18.52
CA VAL A 210 25.86 16.18 19.09
C VAL A 210 25.75 15.70 20.52
N GLN A 211 24.78 16.23 21.27
CA GLN A 211 24.53 15.82 22.65
C GLN A 211 23.82 14.47 22.69
N GLN A 212 22.82 14.26 21.80
CA GLN A 212 22.01 13.05 21.77
C GLN A 212 21.31 12.86 20.43
N VAL A 213 21.14 11.59 20.04
CA VAL A 213 20.28 11.14 18.94
C VAL A 213 19.17 10.28 19.54
N ILE A 214 17.92 10.67 19.37
CA ILE A 214 16.75 10.02 19.97
C ILE A 214 15.85 9.50 18.82
N PRO A 215 15.72 8.18 18.64
CA PRO A 215 14.70 7.63 17.76
C PRO A 215 13.29 7.97 18.29
N GLU A 216 12.44 8.48 17.44
CA GLU A 216 11.04 8.75 17.79
C GLU A 216 10.22 7.45 17.72
N THR A 217 9.48 7.16 18.79
CA THR A 217 8.58 6.01 18.86
C THR A 217 7.17 6.34 18.36
N LYS A 218 6.88 7.63 18.19
CA LYS A 218 5.60 8.13 17.66
C LYS A 218 5.78 8.63 16.25
N SER A 219 4.71 8.53 15.48
CA SER A 219 4.67 9.07 14.13
C SER A 219 4.84 10.58 14.14
N LEU A 220 5.57 11.11 13.13
CA LEU A 220 5.64 12.54 12.86
C LEU A 220 4.33 13.07 12.23
N MET A 221 3.48 12.19 11.73
CA MET A 221 2.13 12.53 11.29
C MET A 221 1.26 12.78 12.54
N PRO A 222 0.57 13.93 12.65
CA PRO A 222 -0.37 14.17 13.72
C PRO A 222 -1.61 13.26 13.59
N ALA A 223 -2.22 12.90 14.70
CA ALA A 223 -3.50 12.18 14.69
C ALA A 223 -4.65 13.13 14.39
N TYR A 224 -5.52 12.77 13.45
CA TYR A 224 -6.71 13.52 13.06
C TYR A 224 -7.99 12.90 13.62
N SER A 225 -7.95 12.44 14.87
CA SER A 225 -9.09 11.82 15.56
C SER A 225 -10.26 12.79 15.81
N SER A 226 -10.05 14.09 15.67
CA SER A 226 -11.06 15.14 15.82
C SER A 226 -11.86 15.44 14.53
N LEU A 227 -11.50 14.81 13.39
CA LEU A 227 -12.34 14.92 12.19
C LEU A 227 -13.71 14.33 12.46
N ASP A 228 -14.77 15.06 12.09
CA ASP A 228 -16.11 14.52 12.19
C ASP A 228 -16.32 13.35 11.23
N LYS A 229 -17.41 12.63 11.42
CA LYS A 229 -17.70 11.41 10.67
C LYS A 229 -17.85 11.67 9.16
N ASP A 230 -18.49 12.79 8.80
CA ASP A 230 -18.76 13.12 7.39
C ASP A 230 -17.48 13.58 6.70
N ASP A 231 -16.66 14.38 7.35
CA ASP A 231 -15.34 14.77 6.86
C ASP A 231 -14.42 13.58 6.67
N MET A 232 -14.40 12.66 7.63
CA MET A 232 -13.62 11.42 7.51
C MET A 232 -14.09 10.57 6.33
N GLN A 233 -15.41 10.37 6.16
CA GLN A 233 -15.94 9.61 5.03
C GLN A 233 -15.61 10.27 3.69
N ASN A 234 -15.79 11.59 3.59
CA ASN A 234 -15.46 12.34 2.38
C ASN A 234 -13.95 12.25 2.07
N LEU A 235 -13.08 12.39 3.08
CA LEU A 235 -11.64 12.26 2.93
C LEU A 235 -11.25 10.87 2.43
N LEU A 236 -11.82 9.80 3.00
CA LEU A 236 -11.59 8.44 2.56
C LEU A 236 -12.06 8.22 1.11
N ALA A 237 -13.23 8.74 0.76
CA ALA A 237 -13.73 8.68 -0.62
C ALA A 237 -12.79 9.39 -1.61
N TYR A 238 -12.20 10.53 -1.22
CA TYR A 238 -11.19 11.20 -2.04
C TYR A 238 -9.91 10.37 -2.18
N LEU A 239 -9.35 9.89 -1.07
CA LEU A 239 -8.11 9.11 -1.09
C LEU A 239 -8.27 7.79 -1.85
N ASP A 240 -9.46 7.18 -1.80
CA ASP A 240 -9.80 5.98 -2.56
C ASP A 240 -9.78 6.22 -4.08
N THR A 241 -10.01 7.45 -4.57
CA THR A 241 -9.90 7.78 -5.99
C THR A 241 -8.46 7.84 -6.52
N LEU A 242 -7.47 7.86 -5.65
CA LEU A 242 -6.06 8.05 -6.01
C LEU A 242 -5.43 6.72 -6.44
N HIS A 243 -5.50 6.41 -7.73
CA HIS A 243 -5.06 5.15 -8.33
C HIS A 243 -3.79 5.27 -9.19
N GLY A 244 -3.12 6.43 -9.15
CA GLY A 244 -1.87 6.66 -9.88
C GLY A 244 -2.02 7.44 -11.18
N ASP A 245 -3.19 7.91 -11.50
CA ASP A 245 -3.37 8.88 -12.57
C ASP A 245 -2.78 10.22 -12.11
N LEU A 246 -1.66 10.62 -12.73
CA LEU A 246 -1.01 11.90 -12.45
C LEU A 246 -1.96 13.09 -12.63
N ASN A 247 -3.05 12.88 -13.36
CA ASN A 247 -4.14 13.84 -13.59
C ASN A 247 -5.37 13.64 -12.69
N ALA A 248 -5.37 12.69 -11.75
CA ALA A 248 -6.52 12.46 -10.88
C ALA A 248 -6.87 13.72 -10.05
N GLY A 249 -5.85 14.44 -9.57
CA GLY A 249 -6.03 15.76 -8.97
C GLY A 249 -6.61 16.80 -9.95
N ALA A 250 -6.22 16.77 -11.22
CA ALA A 250 -6.72 17.66 -12.26
C ALA A 250 -8.15 17.30 -12.69
N ALA A 251 -8.54 16.04 -12.68
CA ALA A 251 -9.90 15.62 -12.98
C ALA A 251 -10.90 16.12 -11.93
N VAL A 252 -10.52 16.09 -10.66
CA VAL A 252 -11.33 16.67 -9.56
C VAL A 252 -11.36 18.20 -9.68
N LYS A 253 -10.22 18.88 -9.98
CA LYS A 253 -10.18 20.33 -10.27
C LYS A 253 -11.11 20.70 -11.42
N LYS A 254 -11.14 19.90 -12.48
CA LYS A 254 -11.99 20.15 -13.65
C LYS A 254 -13.48 19.99 -13.31
N ALA A 255 -13.85 19.07 -12.42
CA ALA A 255 -15.22 18.91 -11.93
C ALA A 255 -15.66 20.09 -11.06
N GLU A 256 -14.72 20.79 -10.40
CA GLU A 256 -14.97 22.00 -9.59
C GLU A 256 -15.01 23.29 -10.42
N GLY A 257 -14.76 23.25 -11.75
CA GLY A 257 -14.73 24.44 -12.60
C GLY A 257 -13.55 25.39 -12.32
N ILE A 258 -12.53 24.95 -11.60
CA ILE A 258 -11.31 25.71 -11.32
C ILE A 258 -10.35 25.50 -12.51
N ARG A 259 -10.03 26.61 -13.20
CA ARG A 259 -9.04 26.66 -14.31
C ARG A 259 -7.62 26.79 -13.78
#